data_631fc94709176d3fe6e2a661cafeda31
#
_entry.id   631fc94709176d3fe6e2a661cafeda31
#
_cell.length_a   1.000
_cell.length_b   1.000
_cell.length_c   1.000
_cell.angle_alpha   90.00
_cell.angle_beta   90.00
_cell.angle_gamma   90.00
#
_symmetry.space_group_name_H-M   'P 1'
#
loop_
_entity.id
_entity.type
_entity.pdbx_description
1 polymer ?
#
loop_
_entity_poly.entity_id
_entity_poly.type
_entity_poly.pdbx_seq_one_letter_code
_entity_poly.pdbx_strand_id
1 'polypeptide(L)'
;MLGAPRRWASRRGFGIHSPFAFDFVRRVIASHCHYYCYDRLARLAKVSTLSAPTLRLLFRLALFFRPQTFAVAGAEARVIAQAIAEGSPTALDAGNGGADMLIVSGPVSELQLRQTIEREGVIVVLDLRNNRRAMDTVWRMSRHGMLFRGSTKAVFVAHAHLPHQAFSVWI
;
A
#
# COMPACT_ATOMS: atom_id res chain seq x y z
N MET A 1 3.95 -16.18 -23.27
CA MET A 1 4.79 -16.21 -22.05
C MET A 1 5.90 -15.18 -22.14
N LEU A 2 5.66 -13.90 -21.79
CA LEU A 2 6.65 -12.81 -21.82
C LEU A 2 6.59 -11.93 -20.55
N GLY A 3 6.33 -12.55 -19.38
CA GLY A 3 6.13 -11.77 -18.14
C GLY A 3 7.34 -11.61 -17.23
N ALA A 4 8.33 -12.49 -17.28
CA ALA A 4 9.42 -12.51 -16.31
C ALA A 4 10.47 -11.38 -16.49
N PRO A 5 10.96 -11.03 -17.69
CA PRO A 5 11.97 -9.98 -17.86
C PRO A 5 11.47 -8.59 -17.50
N ARG A 6 10.21 -8.26 -17.85
CA ARG A 6 9.59 -6.96 -17.54
C ARG A 6 9.37 -6.74 -16.05
N ARG A 7 8.95 -7.79 -15.32
CA ARG A 7 8.76 -7.72 -13.86
C ARG A 7 10.08 -7.51 -13.12
N TRP A 8 11.15 -8.14 -13.59
CA TRP A 8 12.48 -7.99 -12.99
C TRP A 8 13.06 -6.58 -13.21
N ALA A 9 12.89 -6.01 -14.39
CA ALA A 9 13.29 -4.64 -14.69
C ALA A 9 12.51 -3.61 -13.83
N SER A 10 11.19 -3.78 -13.66
CA SER A 10 10.34 -2.92 -12.82
C SER A 10 10.70 -2.98 -11.34
N ARG A 11 11.29 -4.08 -10.86
CA ARG A 11 11.73 -4.24 -9.46
C ARG A 11 12.83 -3.24 -9.07
N ARG A 12 13.63 -2.78 -10.03
CA ARG A 12 14.72 -1.81 -9.83
C ARG A 12 14.40 -0.42 -10.38
N GLY A 13 13.14 -0.17 -10.78
CA GLY A 13 12.74 1.08 -11.39
C GLY A 13 13.16 1.25 -12.86
N PHE A 14 13.72 0.23 -13.50
CA PHE A 14 14.08 0.26 -14.92
C PHE A 14 12.83 0.40 -15.79
N GLY A 15 12.83 1.39 -16.71
CA GLY A 15 11.70 1.66 -17.60
C GLY A 15 10.54 2.42 -16.95
N ILE A 16 10.71 2.93 -15.72
CA ILE A 16 9.74 3.82 -15.08
C ILE A 16 10.18 5.27 -15.37
N HIS A 17 9.42 5.97 -16.22
CA HIS A 17 9.73 7.36 -16.60
C HIS A 17 9.12 8.41 -15.65
N SER A 18 8.25 8.00 -14.71
CA SER A 18 7.72 8.88 -13.68
C SER A 18 8.71 9.02 -12.52
N PRO A 19 9.16 10.25 -12.17
CA PRO A 19 10.03 10.47 -11.01
C PRO A 19 9.43 9.95 -9.72
N PHE A 20 8.13 10.18 -9.50
CA PHE A 20 7.41 9.66 -8.34
C PHE A 20 7.42 8.13 -8.29
N ALA A 21 7.02 7.47 -9.39
CA ALA A 21 6.95 6.01 -9.43
C ALA A 21 8.34 5.37 -9.24
N PHE A 22 9.39 5.99 -9.80
CA PHE A 22 10.77 5.54 -9.61
C PHE A 22 11.20 5.64 -8.14
N ASP A 23 10.97 6.79 -7.50
CA ASP A 23 11.31 7.01 -6.09
C ASP A 23 10.51 6.07 -5.17
N PHE A 24 9.21 5.93 -5.41
CA PHE A 24 8.34 5.03 -4.67
C PHE A 24 8.80 3.57 -4.77
N VAL A 25 9.10 3.07 -5.96
CA VAL A 25 9.59 1.70 -6.14
C VAL A 25 10.91 1.49 -5.42
N ARG A 26 11.87 2.42 -5.54
CA ARG A 26 13.17 2.31 -4.88
C ARG A 26 13.09 2.36 -3.36
N ARG A 27 12.35 3.31 -2.82
CA ARG A 27 12.34 3.59 -1.37
C ARG A 27 11.35 2.73 -0.59
N VAL A 28 10.26 2.31 -1.23
CA VAL A 28 9.19 1.56 -0.56
C VAL A 28 9.18 0.10 -0.98
N ILE A 29 9.08 -0.19 -2.27
CA ILE A 29 8.87 -1.56 -2.75
C ILE A 29 10.17 -2.37 -2.73
N ALA A 30 11.22 -1.87 -3.38
CA ALA A 30 12.51 -2.53 -3.54
C ALA A 30 13.55 -2.12 -2.48
N SER A 31 13.12 -1.47 -1.40
CA SER A 31 14.04 -1.02 -0.35
C SER A 31 14.73 -2.20 0.35
N HIS A 32 16.06 -2.16 0.37
CA HIS A 32 16.91 -3.10 1.09
C HIS A 32 17.42 -2.53 2.42
N CYS A 33 16.99 -1.31 2.79
CA CYS A 33 17.37 -0.71 4.06
C CYS A 33 16.87 -1.55 5.22
N HIS A 34 17.74 -1.77 6.19
CA HIS A 34 17.38 -2.40 7.46
C HIS A 34 17.00 -1.30 8.45
N TYR A 35 15.78 -1.34 8.96
CA TYR A 35 15.27 -0.37 9.93
C TYR A 35 15.24 -0.98 11.32
N TYR A 36 15.47 -0.17 12.35
CA TYR A 36 15.50 -0.58 13.76
C TYR A 36 14.23 -1.30 14.24
N CYS A 37 13.06 -1.01 13.63
CA CYS A 37 11.79 -1.63 13.99
C CYS A 37 11.58 -3.03 13.38
N TYR A 38 12.44 -3.49 12.46
CA TYR A 38 12.21 -4.73 11.70
C TYR A 38 12.19 -5.98 12.57
N ASP A 39 12.96 -6.01 13.66
CA ASP A 39 12.92 -7.13 14.62
C ASP A 39 11.60 -7.15 15.41
N ARG A 40 11.07 -5.97 15.75
CA ARG A 40 9.75 -5.85 16.38
C ARG A 40 8.64 -6.31 15.43
N LEU A 41 8.66 -5.86 14.18
CA LEU A 41 7.71 -6.29 13.16
C LEU A 41 7.81 -7.80 12.88
N ALA A 42 8.99 -8.38 12.93
CA ALA A 42 9.18 -9.83 12.79
C ALA A 42 8.56 -10.61 13.96
N ARG A 43 8.69 -10.11 15.21
CA ARG A 43 7.99 -10.71 16.37
C ARG A 43 6.48 -10.57 16.25
N LEU A 44 6.00 -9.42 15.81
CA LEU A 44 4.57 -9.16 15.60
C LEU A 44 3.97 -10.11 14.55
N ALA A 45 4.70 -10.40 13.48
CA ALA A 45 4.30 -11.34 12.45
C ALA A 45 4.11 -12.78 12.97
N LYS A 46 4.81 -13.18 14.04
CA LYS A 46 4.66 -14.53 14.61
C LYS A 46 3.31 -14.76 15.31
N VAL A 47 2.64 -13.69 15.71
CA VAL A 47 1.34 -13.73 16.42
C VAL A 47 0.19 -13.19 15.57
N SER A 48 0.39 -13.07 14.26
CA SER A 48 -0.60 -12.58 13.30
C SER A 48 -0.62 -13.45 12.04
N THR A 49 -1.63 -13.26 11.20
CA THR A 49 -1.71 -13.89 9.87
C THR A 49 -0.87 -13.16 8.81
N LEU A 50 -0.39 -11.95 9.14
CA LEU A 50 0.42 -11.13 8.24
C LEU A 50 1.90 -11.50 8.33
N SER A 51 2.53 -11.66 7.18
CA SER A 51 3.96 -11.95 7.12
C SER A 51 4.83 -10.74 7.48
N ALA A 52 6.04 -10.99 8.00
CA ALA A 52 6.99 -9.91 8.29
C ALA A 52 7.30 -9.00 7.09
N PRO A 53 7.46 -9.49 5.85
CA PRO A 53 7.57 -8.62 4.67
C PRO A 53 6.35 -7.70 4.47
N THR A 54 5.14 -8.17 4.77
CA THR A 54 3.92 -7.35 4.69
C THR A 54 3.95 -6.21 5.71
N LEU A 55 4.28 -6.51 6.97
CA LEU A 55 4.37 -5.48 8.02
C LEU A 55 5.49 -4.47 7.74
N ARG A 56 6.63 -4.93 7.21
CA ARG A 56 7.72 -4.05 6.76
C ARG A 56 7.29 -3.15 5.59
N LEU A 57 6.46 -3.65 4.68
CA LEU A 57 5.88 -2.84 3.60
C LEU A 57 4.96 -1.75 4.17
N LEU A 58 4.06 -2.09 5.10
CA LEU A 58 3.17 -1.12 5.76
C LEU A 58 3.96 -0.03 6.49
N PHE A 59 4.99 -0.42 7.23
CA PHE A 59 5.93 0.53 7.85
C PHE A 59 6.54 1.49 6.83
N ARG A 60 7.10 0.98 5.73
CA ARG A 60 7.73 1.82 4.69
C ARG A 60 6.73 2.72 3.99
N LEU A 61 5.50 2.26 3.77
CA LEU A 61 4.41 3.09 3.24
C LEU A 61 4.09 4.23 4.21
N ALA A 62 3.93 3.95 5.50
CA ALA A 62 3.67 4.96 6.51
C ALA A 62 4.83 5.97 6.62
N LEU A 63 6.07 5.50 6.58
CA LEU A 63 7.27 6.35 6.61
C LEU A 63 7.37 7.25 5.36
N PHE A 64 6.98 6.75 4.19
CA PHE A 64 7.05 7.48 2.92
C PHE A 64 5.94 8.52 2.78
N PHE A 65 4.68 8.14 3.07
CA PHE A 65 3.52 9.01 2.90
C PHE A 65 3.21 9.88 4.13
N ARG A 66 3.65 9.48 5.33
CA ARG A 66 3.41 10.17 6.60
C ARG A 66 1.92 10.52 6.80
N PRO A 67 1.01 9.54 6.71
CA PRO A 67 -0.41 9.79 6.84
C PRO A 67 -0.72 10.41 8.20
N GLN A 68 -1.65 11.36 8.25
CA GLN A 68 -2.21 11.88 9.51
C GLN A 68 -3.31 10.95 10.02
N THR A 69 -4.03 10.30 9.10
CA THR A 69 -5.08 9.35 9.42
C THR A 69 -4.89 8.06 8.64
N PHE A 70 -5.20 6.94 9.29
CA PHE A 70 -5.30 5.65 8.61
C PHE A 70 -6.61 4.95 8.97
N ALA A 71 -7.03 3.98 8.15
CA ALA A 71 -8.16 3.12 8.43
C ALA A 71 -7.84 1.69 7.97
N VAL A 72 -8.43 0.71 8.63
CA VAL A 72 -8.27 -0.70 8.29
C VAL A 72 -9.63 -1.33 8.03
N ALA A 73 -9.83 -1.80 6.80
CA ALA A 73 -11.02 -2.57 6.43
C ALA A 73 -10.67 -4.06 6.46
N GLY A 74 -11.25 -4.81 7.41
CA GLY A 74 -11.03 -6.24 7.58
C GLY A 74 -10.30 -6.63 8.85
N ALA A 75 -9.61 -7.77 8.81
CA ALA A 75 -8.93 -8.35 9.96
C ALA A 75 -7.57 -7.68 10.26
N GLU A 76 -6.99 -8.03 11.42
CA GLU A 76 -5.63 -7.65 11.84
C GLU A 76 -5.43 -6.13 12.08
N ALA A 77 -6.51 -5.37 12.32
CA ALA A 77 -6.45 -3.93 12.48
C ALA A 77 -5.40 -3.50 13.53
N ARG A 78 -5.32 -4.20 14.66
CA ARG A 78 -4.35 -3.89 15.74
C ARG A 78 -2.90 -4.09 15.29
N VAL A 79 -2.62 -5.15 14.57
CA VAL A 79 -1.26 -5.47 14.07
C VAL A 79 -0.85 -4.48 12.98
N ILE A 80 -1.79 -4.13 12.09
CA ILE A 80 -1.61 -3.14 11.03
C ILE A 80 -1.34 -1.75 11.64
N ALA A 81 -2.13 -1.34 12.64
CA ALA A 81 -1.95 -0.07 13.35
C ALA A 81 -0.56 0.03 13.98
N GLN A 82 -0.05 -1.05 14.61
CA GLN A 82 1.28 -1.06 15.17
C GLN A 82 2.37 -0.90 14.09
N ALA A 83 2.21 -1.56 12.93
CA ALA A 83 3.17 -1.41 11.83
C ALA A 83 3.17 0.01 11.23
N ILE A 84 1.99 0.65 11.15
CA ILE A 84 1.86 2.04 10.69
C ILE A 84 2.49 3.00 11.71
N ALA A 85 2.25 2.81 13.00
CA ALA A 85 2.78 3.65 14.06
C ALA A 85 4.32 3.67 14.11
N GLU A 86 5.00 2.59 13.69
CA GLU A 86 6.47 2.60 13.56
C GLU A 86 6.95 3.58 12.47
N GLY A 87 6.18 3.81 11.42
CA GLY A 87 6.54 4.71 10.31
C GLY A 87 5.95 6.11 10.42
N SER A 88 4.78 6.23 11.05
CA SER A 88 4.05 7.47 11.31
C SER A 88 3.42 7.44 12.70
N PRO A 89 4.18 7.79 13.76
CA PRO A 89 3.71 7.65 15.15
C PRO A 89 2.52 8.52 15.51
N THR A 90 2.29 9.59 14.75
CA THR A 90 1.18 10.55 14.98
C THR A 90 -0.08 10.21 14.20
N ALA A 91 -0.06 9.15 13.38
CA ALA A 91 -1.22 8.76 12.59
C ALA A 91 -2.36 8.27 13.50
N LEU A 92 -3.58 8.78 13.27
CA LEU A 92 -4.78 8.43 14.03
C LEU A 92 -5.65 7.45 13.24
N ASP A 93 -6.28 6.52 13.95
CA ASP A 93 -7.25 5.61 13.35
C ASP A 93 -8.56 6.37 13.04
N ALA A 94 -8.94 6.41 11.79
CA ALA A 94 -10.16 7.04 11.30
C ALA A 94 -11.39 6.10 11.34
N GLY A 95 -11.22 4.87 11.82
CA GLY A 95 -12.29 3.87 11.89
C GLY A 95 -12.82 3.50 10.49
N ASN A 96 -14.13 3.63 10.31
CA ASN A 96 -14.80 3.29 9.06
C ASN A 96 -14.88 4.45 8.04
N GLY A 97 -14.26 5.57 8.33
CA GLY A 97 -14.24 6.75 7.45
C GLY A 97 -13.17 6.67 6.37
N GLY A 98 -13.17 7.67 5.47
CA GLY A 98 -12.04 7.89 4.56
C GLY A 98 -10.81 8.36 5.32
N ALA A 99 -9.64 7.90 4.91
CA ALA A 99 -8.37 8.18 5.55
C ALA A 99 -7.29 8.55 4.53
N ASP A 100 -6.18 9.11 5.00
CA ASP A 100 -5.01 9.37 4.14
C ASP A 100 -4.34 8.07 3.72
N MET A 101 -4.51 7.00 4.53
CA MET A 101 -4.06 5.66 4.20
C MET A 101 -5.11 4.62 4.59
N LEU A 102 -5.71 3.94 3.61
CA LEU A 102 -6.68 2.86 3.81
C LEU A 102 -6.02 1.51 3.52
N ILE A 103 -6.03 0.62 4.51
CA ILE A 103 -5.53 -0.75 4.37
C ILE A 103 -6.73 -1.70 4.25
N VAL A 104 -6.76 -2.44 3.14
CA VAL A 104 -7.81 -3.43 2.83
C VAL A 104 -7.23 -4.83 3.04
N SER A 105 -7.65 -5.46 4.13
CA SER A 105 -7.32 -6.85 4.49
C SER A 105 -8.55 -7.77 4.48
N GLY A 106 -9.73 -7.23 4.12
CA GLY A 106 -11.01 -7.93 4.08
C GLY A 106 -12.08 -7.10 3.36
N PRO A 107 -13.36 -7.35 3.64
CA PRO A 107 -14.45 -6.60 3.04
C PRO A 107 -14.32 -5.10 3.32
N VAL A 108 -14.52 -4.29 2.29
CA VAL A 108 -14.45 -2.82 2.35
C VAL A 108 -15.67 -2.22 1.64
N SER A 109 -16.21 -1.13 2.19
CA SER A 109 -17.31 -0.42 1.58
C SER A 109 -16.83 0.47 0.41
N GLU A 110 -17.67 0.60 -0.62
CA GLU A 110 -17.38 1.50 -1.74
C GLU A 110 -17.29 2.97 -1.28
N LEU A 111 -18.08 3.35 -0.28
CA LEU A 111 -18.03 4.68 0.32
C LEU A 111 -16.66 4.99 0.92
N GLN A 112 -16.09 4.06 1.66
CA GLN A 112 -14.76 4.22 2.28
C GLN A 112 -13.66 4.34 1.22
N LEU A 113 -13.73 3.55 0.14
CA LEU A 113 -12.81 3.67 -0.99
C LEU A 113 -12.93 5.05 -1.65
N ARG A 114 -14.16 5.50 -1.92
CA ARG A 114 -14.44 6.81 -2.54
C ARG A 114 -13.89 7.96 -1.68
N GLN A 115 -14.23 7.98 -0.40
CA GLN A 115 -13.76 9.01 0.53
C GLN A 115 -12.23 9.08 0.61
N THR A 116 -11.55 7.94 0.58
CA THR A 116 -10.08 7.90 0.56
C THR A 116 -9.51 8.45 -0.76
N ILE A 117 -10.13 8.16 -1.90
CA ILE A 117 -9.73 8.73 -3.20
C ILE A 117 -9.94 10.24 -3.24
N GLU A 118 -11.07 10.74 -2.73
CA GLU A 118 -11.39 12.17 -2.67
C GLU A 118 -10.42 12.95 -1.77
N ARG A 119 -9.83 12.29 -0.78
CA ARG A 119 -8.77 12.84 0.09
C ARG A 119 -7.37 12.73 -0.54
N GLU A 120 -7.25 12.29 -1.77
CA GLU A 120 -5.98 11.98 -2.42
C GLU A 120 -5.12 10.97 -1.64
N GLY A 121 -5.78 10.05 -0.93
CA GLY A 121 -5.14 9.10 -0.04
C GLY A 121 -4.49 7.92 -0.76
N VAL A 122 -3.94 7.02 0.03
CA VAL A 122 -3.28 5.80 -0.43
C VAL A 122 -4.13 4.59 -0.02
N ILE A 123 -4.43 3.71 -0.97
CA ILE A 123 -5.18 2.47 -0.72
C ILE A 123 -4.24 1.29 -0.90
N VAL A 124 -4.12 0.47 0.15
CA VAL A 124 -3.25 -0.71 0.20
C VAL A 124 -4.09 -1.96 0.31
N VAL A 125 -4.08 -2.82 -0.70
CA VAL A 125 -4.78 -4.11 -0.68
C VAL A 125 -3.77 -5.20 -0.34
N LEU A 126 -3.96 -5.88 0.81
CA LEU A 126 -3.01 -6.87 1.33
C LEU A 126 -3.23 -8.28 0.79
N ASP A 127 -4.46 -8.63 0.43
CA ASP A 127 -4.82 -9.90 -0.21
C ASP A 127 -5.60 -9.62 -1.50
N LEU A 128 -4.86 -9.43 -2.56
CA LEU A 128 -5.42 -9.06 -3.86
C LEU A 128 -6.30 -10.18 -4.45
N ARG A 129 -6.08 -11.44 -4.08
CA ARG A 129 -6.89 -12.56 -4.60
C ARG A 129 -8.33 -12.45 -4.09
N ASN A 130 -8.49 -12.23 -2.80
CA ASN A 130 -9.80 -12.12 -2.15
C ASN A 130 -10.42 -10.72 -2.29
N ASN A 131 -9.61 -9.67 -2.48
CA ASN A 131 -10.04 -8.28 -2.56
C ASN A 131 -9.88 -7.67 -3.97
N ARG A 132 -9.87 -8.48 -5.02
CA ARG A 132 -9.72 -8.01 -6.40
C ARG A 132 -10.78 -6.99 -6.79
N ARG A 133 -12.04 -7.22 -6.38
CA ARG A 133 -13.16 -6.30 -6.65
C ARG A 133 -12.92 -4.90 -6.07
N ALA A 134 -12.35 -4.80 -4.87
CA ALA A 134 -12.01 -3.51 -4.27
C ALA A 134 -11.02 -2.75 -5.16
N MET A 135 -9.96 -3.40 -5.64
CA MET A 135 -8.98 -2.77 -6.51
C MET A 135 -9.55 -2.39 -7.89
N ASP A 136 -10.38 -3.25 -8.49
CA ASP A 136 -11.06 -2.95 -9.75
C ASP A 136 -12.04 -1.77 -9.59
N THR A 137 -12.69 -1.64 -8.43
CA THR A 137 -13.55 -0.50 -8.10
C THR A 137 -12.72 0.79 -7.95
N VAL A 138 -11.65 0.77 -7.19
CA VAL A 138 -10.72 1.89 -7.04
C VAL A 138 -10.23 2.38 -8.40
N TRP A 139 -9.79 1.46 -9.26
CA TRP A 139 -9.29 1.79 -10.59
C TRP A 139 -10.35 2.45 -11.48
N ARG A 140 -11.60 1.97 -11.42
CA ARG A 140 -12.71 2.55 -12.20
C ARG A 140 -13.19 3.90 -11.68
N MET A 141 -13.13 4.11 -10.37
CA MET A 141 -13.61 5.35 -9.73
C MET A 141 -12.61 6.49 -9.85
N SER A 142 -11.33 6.17 -9.96
CA SER A 142 -10.27 7.17 -10.00
C SER A 142 -10.01 7.66 -11.44
N ARG A 143 -9.77 8.97 -11.57
CA ARG A 143 -9.35 9.60 -12.85
C ARG A 143 -7.86 9.88 -12.88
N HIS A 144 -7.23 9.87 -11.73
CA HIS A 144 -5.82 10.17 -11.50
C HIS A 144 -5.23 9.12 -10.57
N GLY A 145 -3.91 9.10 -10.46
CA GLY A 145 -3.22 8.26 -9.51
C GLY A 145 -2.47 7.10 -10.14
N MET A 146 -1.65 6.46 -9.33
CA MET A 146 -0.80 5.37 -9.78
C MET A 146 -1.09 4.07 -9.04
N LEU A 147 -1.25 3.00 -9.80
CA LEU A 147 -1.44 1.64 -9.28
C LEU A 147 -0.13 0.85 -9.38
N PHE A 148 0.35 0.38 -8.25
CA PHE A 148 1.47 -0.57 -8.14
C PHE A 148 0.92 -1.94 -7.76
N ARG A 149 0.88 -2.86 -8.72
CA ARG A 149 0.23 -4.16 -8.58
C ARG A 149 1.25 -5.28 -8.56
N GLY A 150 1.26 -6.03 -7.47
CA GLY A 150 1.99 -7.31 -7.35
C GLY A 150 1.10 -8.53 -7.58
N SER A 151 1.62 -9.70 -7.19
CA SER A 151 0.88 -10.96 -7.27
C SER A 151 -0.17 -11.11 -6.17
N THR A 152 0.13 -10.61 -4.97
CA THR A 152 -0.71 -10.77 -3.78
C THR A 152 -1.16 -9.47 -3.16
N LYS A 153 -0.50 -8.36 -3.48
CA LYS A 153 -0.78 -7.04 -2.93
C LYS A 153 -0.85 -5.99 -4.02
N ALA A 154 -1.51 -4.88 -3.72
CA ALA A 154 -1.50 -3.71 -4.57
C ALA A 154 -1.49 -2.43 -3.73
N VAL A 155 -0.90 -1.38 -4.27
CA VAL A 155 -0.90 -0.04 -3.68
C VAL A 155 -1.41 0.93 -4.75
N PHE A 156 -2.46 1.67 -4.43
CA PHE A 156 -2.97 2.75 -5.26
C PHE A 156 -2.74 4.09 -4.56
N VAL A 157 -2.12 5.02 -5.27
CA VAL A 157 -1.85 6.39 -4.78
C VAL A 157 -2.75 7.34 -5.55
N ALA A 158 -3.75 7.93 -4.87
CA ALA A 158 -4.82 8.72 -5.48
C ALA A 158 -4.47 10.21 -5.67
N HIS A 159 -3.20 10.60 -5.64
CA HIS A 159 -2.81 12.00 -5.76
C HIS A 159 -3.22 12.59 -7.13
N ALA A 160 -3.90 13.74 -7.12
CA ALA A 160 -4.48 14.36 -8.32
C ALA A 160 -3.45 14.76 -9.38
N HIS A 161 -2.21 15.09 -8.96
CA HIS A 161 -1.12 15.45 -9.88
C HIS A 161 -0.47 14.25 -10.58
N LEU A 162 -0.82 13.01 -10.18
CA LEU A 162 -0.27 11.79 -10.78
C LEU A 162 -1.13 11.35 -11.99
N PRO A 163 -0.50 10.88 -13.08
CA PRO A 163 -1.24 10.32 -14.20
C PRO A 163 -1.93 9.01 -13.82
N HIS A 164 -3.04 8.68 -14.47
CA HIS A 164 -3.73 7.41 -14.30
C HIS A 164 -2.94 6.29 -14.96
N GLN A 165 -2.01 5.67 -14.22
CA GLN A 165 -1.06 4.70 -14.74
C GLN A 165 -0.88 3.51 -13.80
N ALA A 166 -0.72 2.30 -14.37
CA ALA A 166 -0.50 1.08 -13.63
C ALA A 166 0.89 0.49 -13.89
N PHE A 167 1.53 -0.01 -12.82
CA PHE A 167 2.84 -0.66 -12.83
C PHE A 167 2.73 -2.06 -12.25
N SER A 168 3.35 -3.04 -12.91
CA SER A 168 3.54 -4.38 -12.36
C SER A 168 4.82 -4.42 -11.54
N VAL A 169 4.72 -4.76 -10.25
CA VAL A 169 5.83 -4.74 -9.29
C VAL A 169 5.87 -6.03 -8.47
N TRP A 170 6.97 -6.24 -7.73
CA TRP A 170 7.10 -7.36 -6.80
C TRP A 170 6.79 -6.90 -5.37
N ILE A 171 5.55 -7.13 -4.92
CA ILE A 171 5.08 -6.88 -3.53
C ILE A 171 4.19 -8.00 -3.02
#